data_cf6f1ecf4686f0c1319a966601bf00fe
#
_entry.id   cf6f1ecf4686f0c1319a966601bf00fe
#
_cell.length_a   1.000
_cell.length_b   1.000
_cell.length_c   1.000
_cell.angle_alpha   90.00
_cell.angle_beta   90.00
_cell.angle_gamma   90.00
#
_symmetry.space_group_name_H-M   'P 1'
#
loop_
_entity.id
_entity.type
_entity.pdbx_description
1 polymer ?
#
loop_
_entity_poly.entity_id
_entity_poly.type
_entity_poly.pdbx_seq_one_letter_code
_entity_poly.pdbx_strand_id
1 'polypeptide(L)'
;ARRQRPMCIRDRSTDKQVDEVLPKLYGRFPTVQEIAQATEEEIGEEIKSVGLYKSKAKHVKSCCMQLAEQYGGEVPTTIEELVKLAGVGRKTATLFLADAYGIPGVTVDTHVFRISHRLGWANGKNPVETEQELMRVLPKDHWNRINFQLIYHGRSICTARKAKCSECGLQAWCEKRVEKKQA
;
A
#
# COMPACT_ATOMS: atom_id res chain seq x y z
N ALA A 1 -1.32 12.77 15.85
CA ALA A 1 -2.53 12.64 15.00
C ALA A 1 -2.22 12.31 13.53
N ARG A 2 -1.12 12.81 12.95
CA ARG A 2 -0.74 12.47 11.54
C ARG A 2 -0.29 11.03 11.34
N ARG A 3 0.14 10.32 12.39
CA ARG A 3 0.67 8.95 12.32
C ARG A 3 -0.38 7.85 12.32
N GLN A 4 -1.65 8.15 12.64
CA GLN A 4 -2.75 7.18 12.73
C GLN A 4 -3.71 7.26 11.53
N ARG A 5 -3.22 7.57 10.33
CA ARG A 5 -4.07 7.56 9.13
C ARG A 5 -4.68 6.17 8.93
N PRO A 6 -6.01 6.05 8.78
CA PRO A 6 -6.64 4.75 8.56
C PRO A 6 -6.10 4.13 7.27
N MET A 7 -5.20 3.20 7.44
CA MET A 7 -4.52 2.47 6.35
C MET A 7 -5.49 1.76 5.41
N CYS A 8 -6.63 1.32 5.96
CA CYS A 8 -7.67 0.57 5.23
C CYS A 8 -8.47 1.43 4.22
N ILE A 9 -8.40 2.78 4.28
CA ILE A 9 -9.11 3.66 3.33
C ILE A 9 -8.36 3.78 1.99
N ARG A 10 -7.04 3.63 1.98
CA ARG A 10 -6.19 3.86 0.79
C ARG A 10 -6.32 2.82 -0.31
N ASP A 11 -6.83 1.65 -0.01
CA ASP A 11 -6.96 0.61 -1.04
C ASP A 11 -7.97 1.03 -2.11
N ARG A 12 -7.55 0.96 -3.38
CA ARG A 12 -8.36 1.31 -4.57
C ARG A 12 -8.95 2.73 -4.58
N SER A 13 -8.33 3.69 -3.88
CA SER A 13 -8.73 5.11 -3.91
C SER A 13 -7.55 5.97 -4.30
N THR A 14 -7.82 7.13 -4.91
CA THR A 14 -6.76 8.11 -5.19
C THR A 14 -6.35 8.79 -3.88
N ASP A 15 -5.07 9.14 -3.75
CA ASP A 15 -4.56 9.87 -2.57
C ASP A 15 -5.37 11.16 -2.33
N LYS A 16 -5.77 11.86 -3.40
CA LYS A 16 -6.58 13.07 -3.33
C LYS A 16 -7.92 12.83 -2.63
N GLN A 17 -8.65 11.77 -3.00
CA GLN A 17 -9.94 11.43 -2.37
C GLN A 17 -9.76 11.09 -0.89
N VAL A 18 -8.68 10.39 -0.55
CA VAL A 18 -8.38 10.05 0.86
C VAL A 18 -8.07 11.31 1.67
N ASP A 19 -7.25 12.21 1.12
CA ASP A 19 -6.88 13.47 1.78
C ASP A 19 -8.09 14.41 1.98
N GLU A 20 -9.12 14.33 1.14
CA GLU A 20 -10.38 15.09 1.27
C GLU A 20 -11.31 14.55 2.37
N VAL A 21 -11.35 13.23 2.58
CA VAL A 21 -12.30 12.62 3.54
C VAL A 21 -11.73 12.47 4.95
N LEU A 22 -10.40 12.34 5.10
CA LEU A 22 -9.79 12.16 6.42
C LEU A 22 -10.04 13.32 7.39
N PRO A 23 -9.98 14.61 6.98
CA PRO A 23 -10.32 15.71 7.89
C PRO A 23 -11.76 15.67 8.38
N LYS A 24 -12.71 15.23 7.54
CA LYS A 24 -14.13 15.10 7.90
C LYS A 24 -14.32 13.96 8.91
N LEU A 25 -13.76 12.79 8.60
CA LEU A 25 -13.83 11.63 9.48
C LEU A 25 -13.26 11.94 10.88
N TYR A 26 -12.05 12.54 10.94
CA TYR A 26 -11.44 12.92 12.23
C TYR A 26 -12.06 14.14 12.90
N GLY A 27 -12.72 15.02 12.13
CA GLY A 27 -13.50 16.11 12.69
C GLY A 27 -14.73 15.62 13.44
N ARG A 28 -15.33 14.52 12.97
CA ARG A 28 -16.51 13.90 13.62
C ARG A 28 -16.11 12.87 14.68
N PHE A 29 -15.05 12.11 14.43
CA PHE A 29 -14.57 11.04 15.32
C PHE A 29 -13.07 11.20 15.56
N PRO A 30 -12.64 12.06 16.52
CA PRO A 30 -11.24 12.39 16.77
C PRO A 30 -10.37 11.23 17.24
N THR A 31 -10.96 10.21 17.86
CA THR A 31 -10.24 9.08 18.48
C THR A 31 -10.60 7.75 17.85
N VAL A 32 -9.70 6.76 18.02
CA VAL A 32 -9.92 5.37 17.61
C VAL A 32 -11.16 4.79 18.30
N GLN A 33 -11.35 5.13 19.58
CA GLN A 33 -12.47 4.68 20.40
C GLN A 33 -13.81 5.21 19.86
N GLU A 34 -13.87 6.47 19.43
CA GLU A 34 -15.09 7.06 18.86
C GLU A 34 -15.43 6.42 17.51
N ILE A 35 -14.43 6.15 16.66
CA ILE A 35 -14.66 5.42 15.40
C ILE A 35 -15.12 3.97 15.68
N ALA A 36 -14.58 3.31 16.70
CA ALA A 36 -14.97 1.96 17.09
C ALA A 36 -16.44 1.89 17.56
N GLN A 37 -16.94 2.94 18.21
CA GLN A 37 -18.32 3.05 18.71
C GLN A 37 -19.31 3.51 17.63
N ALA A 38 -18.84 4.21 16.59
CA ALA A 38 -19.69 4.69 15.49
C ALA A 38 -20.31 3.53 14.69
N THR A 39 -21.43 3.77 14.04
CA THR A 39 -22.03 2.80 13.11
C THR A 39 -21.28 2.77 11.77
N GLU A 40 -21.44 1.69 11.00
CA GLU A 40 -20.87 1.59 9.66
C GLU A 40 -21.45 2.66 8.72
N GLU A 41 -22.71 3.02 8.91
CA GLU A 41 -23.41 4.06 8.16
C GLU A 41 -22.83 5.44 8.44
N GLU A 42 -22.60 5.78 9.71
CA GLU A 42 -22.01 7.06 10.11
C GLU A 42 -20.59 7.24 9.56
N ILE A 43 -19.75 6.21 9.66
CA ILE A 43 -18.42 6.21 9.05
C ILE A 43 -18.53 6.32 7.53
N GLY A 44 -19.49 5.57 6.93
CA GLY A 44 -19.74 5.55 5.51
C GLY A 44 -20.11 6.91 4.92
N GLU A 45 -20.90 7.71 5.63
CA GLU A 45 -21.27 9.07 5.19
C GLU A 45 -20.04 9.99 5.13
N GLU A 46 -19.10 9.91 6.07
CA GLU A 46 -17.89 10.73 6.06
C GLU A 46 -16.92 10.38 4.92
N ILE A 47 -16.91 9.11 4.49
CA ILE A 47 -16.01 8.61 3.43
C ILE A 47 -16.72 8.33 2.12
N LYS A 48 -17.93 8.83 1.90
CA LYS A 48 -18.82 8.49 0.78
C LYS A 48 -18.23 8.76 -0.61
N SER A 49 -17.36 9.77 -0.74
CA SER A 49 -16.67 10.09 -2.00
C SER A 49 -15.57 9.08 -2.38
N VAL A 50 -15.21 8.19 -1.48
CA VAL A 50 -14.18 7.17 -1.70
C VAL A 50 -14.81 5.92 -2.33
N GLY A 51 -14.21 5.38 -3.38
CA GLY A 51 -14.69 4.15 -4.01
C GLY A 51 -14.83 2.98 -3.03
N LEU A 52 -15.89 2.20 -3.13
CA LEU A 52 -16.22 1.08 -2.23
C LEU A 52 -16.38 1.50 -0.74
N TYR A 53 -16.88 2.71 -0.50
CA TYR A 53 -16.97 3.32 0.82
C TYR A 53 -17.68 2.43 1.86
N LYS A 54 -18.74 1.69 1.50
CA LYS A 54 -19.46 0.79 2.42
C LYS A 54 -18.54 -0.32 2.96
N SER A 55 -17.81 -1.01 2.08
CA SER A 55 -16.84 -2.03 2.50
C SER A 55 -15.69 -1.42 3.31
N LYS A 56 -15.27 -0.20 2.96
CA LYS A 56 -14.23 0.50 3.70
C LYS A 56 -14.71 0.96 5.07
N ALA A 57 -15.94 1.45 5.22
CA ALA A 57 -16.53 1.80 6.50
C ALA A 57 -16.53 0.60 7.46
N LYS A 58 -16.93 -0.57 6.97
CA LYS A 58 -16.85 -1.83 7.72
C LYS A 58 -15.42 -2.16 8.17
N HIS A 59 -14.45 -2.07 7.27
CA HIS A 59 -13.04 -2.33 7.60
C HIS A 59 -12.47 -1.30 8.58
N VAL A 60 -12.80 -0.01 8.40
CA VAL A 60 -12.37 1.07 9.32
C VAL A 60 -12.93 0.82 10.73
N LYS A 61 -14.22 0.55 10.84
CA LYS A 61 -14.85 0.22 12.13
C LYS A 61 -14.18 -0.99 12.78
N SER A 62 -14.10 -2.12 12.06
CA SER A 62 -13.52 -3.35 12.60
C SER A 62 -12.06 -3.18 12.99
N CYS A 63 -11.27 -2.44 12.20
CA CYS A 63 -9.89 -2.12 12.52
C CYS A 63 -9.78 -1.28 13.81
N CYS A 64 -10.61 -0.24 13.96
CA CYS A 64 -10.62 0.60 15.16
C CYS A 64 -11.11 -0.17 16.39
N MET A 65 -12.09 -1.06 16.26
CA MET A 65 -12.51 -1.96 17.36
C MET A 65 -11.34 -2.86 17.80
N GLN A 66 -10.66 -3.52 16.85
CA GLN A 66 -9.49 -4.35 17.18
C GLN A 66 -8.38 -3.55 17.86
N LEU A 67 -8.09 -2.32 17.38
CA LEU A 67 -7.10 -1.45 18.00
C LEU A 67 -7.52 -1.06 19.43
N ALA A 68 -8.77 -0.69 19.65
CA ALA A 68 -9.27 -0.31 20.98
C ALA A 68 -9.23 -1.49 21.96
N GLU A 69 -9.68 -2.68 21.54
CA GLU A 69 -9.82 -3.86 22.39
C GLU A 69 -8.50 -4.60 22.65
N GLN A 70 -7.65 -4.74 21.63
CA GLN A 70 -6.47 -5.59 21.69
C GLN A 70 -5.17 -4.81 21.90
N TYR A 71 -5.13 -3.53 21.52
CA TYR A 71 -3.92 -2.70 21.52
C TYR A 71 -4.08 -1.40 22.32
N GLY A 72 -5.16 -1.25 23.12
CA GLY A 72 -5.39 -0.05 23.92
C GLY A 72 -5.54 1.25 23.11
N GLY A 73 -5.87 1.14 21.82
CA GLY A 73 -5.96 2.26 20.90
C GLY A 73 -4.65 2.63 20.19
N GLU A 74 -3.56 1.95 20.53
CA GLU A 74 -2.26 2.14 19.87
C GLU A 74 -2.14 1.29 18.59
N VAL A 75 -1.38 1.78 17.62
CA VAL A 75 -1.14 1.03 16.37
C VAL A 75 0.12 0.18 16.52
N PRO A 76 0.04 -1.15 16.30
CA PRO A 76 1.21 -2.01 16.40
C PRO A 76 2.28 -1.67 15.35
N THR A 77 3.54 -1.97 15.67
CA THR A 77 4.72 -1.58 14.89
C THR A 77 5.41 -2.75 14.20
N THR A 78 4.75 -3.90 14.08
CA THR A 78 5.23 -5.07 13.34
C THR A 78 4.28 -5.42 12.20
N ILE A 79 4.82 -5.99 11.12
CA ILE A 79 4.00 -6.41 9.96
C ILE A 79 3.03 -7.51 10.40
N GLU A 80 3.50 -8.45 11.23
CA GLU A 80 2.76 -9.60 11.73
C GLU A 80 1.50 -9.19 12.50
N GLU A 81 1.59 -8.14 13.31
CA GLU A 81 0.44 -7.61 14.04
C GLU A 81 -0.46 -6.74 13.14
N LEU A 82 0.12 -5.89 12.30
CA LEU A 82 -0.64 -5.02 11.41
C LEU A 82 -1.53 -5.78 10.43
N VAL A 83 -1.06 -6.92 9.89
CA VAL A 83 -1.86 -7.70 8.92
C VAL A 83 -3.02 -8.47 9.56
N LYS A 84 -3.09 -8.55 10.89
CA LYS A 84 -4.24 -9.10 11.62
C LYS A 84 -5.40 -8.10 11.69
N LEU A 85 -5.12 -6.81 11.50
CA LEU A 85 -6.13 -5.76 11.53
C LEU A 85 -7.02 -5.80 10.27
N ALA A 86 -8.31 -5.58 10.46
CA ALA A 86 -9.29 -5.61 9.39
C ALA A 86 -8.95 -4.60 8.27
N GLY A 87 -8.89 -5.06 7.02
CA GLY A 87 -8.58 -4.25 5.86
C GLY A 87 -7.11 -3.82 5.72
N VAL A 88 -6.21 -4.38 6.53
CA VAL A 88 -4.76 -4.10 6.45
C VAL A 88 -4.04 -5.29 5.84
N GLY A 89 -3.64 -5.16 4.57
CA GLY A 89 -2.79 -6.12 3.90
C GLY A 89 -1.30 -5.82 4.09
N ARG A 90 -0.42 -6.78 3.76
CA ARG A 90 1.04 -6.64 3.88
C ARG A 90 1.58 -5.37 3.21
N LYS A 91 1.13 -5.06 1.99
CA LYS A 91 1.48 -3.84 1.27
C LYS A 91 1.20 -2.58 2.10
N THR A 92 0.01 -2.50 2.70
CA THR A 92 -0.43 -1.36 3.51
C THR A 92 0.38 -1.27 4.80
N ALA A 93 0.63 -2.41 5.45
CA ALA A 93 1.46 -2.48 6.65
C ALA A 93 2.89 -2.00 6.40
N THR A 94 3.54 -2.47 5.32
CA THR A 94 4.90 -2.06 4.96
C THR A 94 4.99 -0.56 4.67
N LEU A 95 4.05 -0.01 3.90
CA LEU A 95 4.00 1.45 3.63
C LEU A 95 3.80 2.26 4.91
N PHE A 96 2.90 1.82 5.79
CA PHE A 96 2.64 2.50 7.04
C PHE A 96 3.88 2.52 7.96
N LEU A 97 4.56 1.39 8.10
CA LEU A 97 5.78 1.31 8.91
C LEU A 97 6.90 2.19 8.35
N ALA A 98 7.02 2.27 7.03
CA ALA A 98 7.98 3.15 6.37
C ALA A 98 7.66 4.63 6.61
N ASP A 99 6.39 5.04 6.41
CA ASP A 99 5.97 6.44 6.50
C ASP A 99 5.88 6.95 7.95
N ALA A 100 5.35 6.12 8.86
CA ALA A 100 5.08 6.53 10.24
C ALA A 100 6.27 6.35 11.19
N TYR A 101 7.07 5.31 10.95
CA TYR A 101 8.15 4.91 11.86
C TYR A 101 9.53 4.88 11.21
N GLY A 102 9.64 5.13 9.91
CA GLY A 102 10.91 5.07 9.19
C GLY A 102 11.50 3.65 9.10
N ILE A 103 10.68 2.62 9.34
CA ILE A 103 11.12 1.22 9.26
C ILE A 103 11.24 0.85 7.78
N PRO A 104 12.46 0.52 7.29
CA PRO A 104 12.66 0.24 5.88
C PRO A 104 11.95 -1.04 5.44
N GLY A 105 11.27 -0.98 4.29
CA GLY A 105 10.64 -2.13 3.69
C GLY A 105 10.38 -1.95 2.20
N VAL A 106 10.42 -3.04 1.44
CA VAL A 106 10.12 -3.02 0.01
C VAL A 106 8.65 -3.32 -0.20
N THR A 107 7.91 -2.30 -0.63
CA THR A 107 6.49 -2.49 -0.94
C THR A 107 6.33 -3.01 -2.36
N VAL A 108 5.79 -4.22 -2.50
CA VAL A 108 5.55 -4.85 -3.81
C VAL A 108 4.10 -4.66 -4.21
N ASP A 109 3.88 -3.80 -5.20
CA ASP A 109 2.61 -3.66 -5.91
C ASP A 109 2.69 -4.31 -7.30
N THR A 110 1.65 -4.15 -8.12
CA THR A 110 1.61 -4.70 -9.48
C THR A 110 2.68 -4.12 -10.41
N HIS A 111 3.13 -2.88 -10.18
CA HIS A 111 4.22 -2.26 -10.94
C HIS A 111 5.57 -2.83 -10.50
N VAL A 112 5.84 -2.84 -9.20
CA VAL A 112 7.07 -3.40 -8.64
C VAL A 112 7.20 -4.86 -9.03
N PHE A 113 6.17 -5.67 -8.82
CA PHE A 113 6.17 -7.09 -9.20
C PHE A 113 6.53 -7.27 -10.67
N ARG A 114 5.79 -6.62 -11.58
CA ARG A 114 6.02 -6.74 -13.03
C ARG A 114 7.39 -6.29 -13.47
N ILE A 115 7.85 -5.13 -12.98
CA ILE A 115 9.07 -4.51 -13.47
C ILE A 115 10.31 -5.21 -12.91
N SER A 116 10.32 -5.60 -11.63
CA SER A 116 11.43 -6.35 -11.05
C SER A 116 11.66 -7.68 -11.76
N HIS A 117 10.58 -8.37 -12.14
CA HIS A 117 10.69 -9.60 -12.96
C HIS A 117 11.24 -9.31 -14.37
N ARG A 118 10.80 -8.22 -15.02
CA ARG A 118 11.30 -7.84 -16.34
C ARG A 118 12.77 -7.43 -16.32
N LEU A 119 13.20 -6.78 -15.24
CA LEU A 119 14.59 -6.40 -15.04
C LEU A 119 15.49 -7.58 -14.66
N GLY A 120 14.93 -8.70 -14.21
CA GLY A 120 15.68 -9.84 -13.71
C GLY A 120 16.10 -9.70 -12.24
N TRP A 121 15.55 -8.74 -11.51
CA TRP A 121 15.87 -8.52 -10.09
C TRP A 121 15.16 -9.49 -9.16
N ALA A 122 14.05 -10.08 -9.61
CA ALA A 122 13.26 -11.03 -8.87
C ALA A 122 12.60 -12.08 -9.77
N ASN A 123 12.33 -13.26 -9.21
CA ASN A 123 11.64 -14.40 -9.83
C ASN A 123 10.54 -14.98 -8.95
N GLY A 124 10.27 -14.37 -7.80
CA GLY A 124 9.30 -14.82 -6.82
C GLY A 124 7.91 -15.00 -7.42
N LYS A 125 7.23 -16.09 -7.05
CA LYS A 125 5.90 -16.45 -7.58
C LYS A 125 4.78 -15.55 -7.07
N ASN A 126 5.03 -14.81 -5.99
CA ASN A 126 4.06 -13.94 -5.34
C ASN A 126 4.75 -12.67 -4.80
N PRO A 127 3.98 -11.65 -4.37
CA PRO A 127 4.55 -10.42 -3.86
C PRO A 127 5.47 -10.58 -2.65
N VAL A 128 5.23 -11.56 -1.78
CA VAL A 128 6.03 -11.79 -0.56
C VAL A 128 7.41 -12.32 -0.92
N GLU A 129 7.49 -13.32 -1.79
CA GLU A 129 8.76 -13.84 -2.30
C GLU A 129 9.55 -12.76 -3.05
N THR A 130 8.86 -11.98 -3.90
CA THR A 130 9.46 -10.85 -4.63
C THR A 130 10.01 -9.79 -3.67
N GLU A 131 9.30 -9.45 -2.60
CA GLU A 131 9.76 -8.54 -1.55
C GLU A 131 11.08 -9.02 -0.95
N GLN A 132 11.14 -10.31 -0.55
CA GLN A 132 12.33 -10.90 0.05
C GLN A 132 13.53 -10.91 -0.90
N GLU A 133 13.30 -11.22 -2.19
CA GLU A 133 14.35 -11.19 -3.20
C GLU A 133 14.86 -9.76 -3.44
N LEU A 134 13.97 -8.79 -3.56
CA LEU A 134 14.34 -7.38 -3.73
C LEU A 134 15.11 -6.85 -2.52
N MET A 135 14.76 -7.24 -1.30
CA MET A 135 15.48 -6.87 -0.09
C MET A 135 16.91 -7.44 -0.04
N ARG A 136 17.20 -8.53 -0.77
CA ARG A 136 18.56 -9.10 -0.88
C ARG A 136 19.42 -8.37 -1.91
N VAL A 137 18.81 -7.88 -3.00
CA VAL A 137 19.56 -7.29 -4.12
C VAL A 137 19.64 -5.76 -4.04
N LEU A 138 18.71 -5.10 -3.35
CA LEU A 138 18.67 -3.65 -3.23
C LEU A 138 19.35 -3.17 -1.95
N PRO A 139 20.11 -2.06 -2.00
CA PRO A 139 20.62 -1.39 -0.81
C PRO A 139 19.45 -0.95 0.10
N LYS A 140 19.62 -1.09 1.42
CA LYS A 140 18.55 -0.85 2.41
C LYS A 140 18.00 0.57 2.39
N ASP A 141 18.82 1.55 2.08
CA ASP A 141 18.44 2.96 1.96
C ASP A 141 17.56 3.26 0.72
N HIS A 142 17.46 2.31 -0.24
CA HIS A 142 16.58 2.40 -1.39
C HIS A 142 15.21 1.74 -1.19
N TRP A 143 15.01 0.90 -0.19
CA TRP A 143 13.81 0.09 0.00
C TRP A 143 12.51 0.91 0.00
N ASN A 144 12.47 2.03 0.73
CA ASN A 144 11.28 2.87 0.80
C ASN A 144 11.01 3.67 -0.49
N ARG A 145 12.04 3.87 -1.33
CA ARG A 145 11.93 4.68 -2.55
C ARG A 145 11.62 3.88 -3.79
N ILE A 146 12.08 2.62 -3.86
CA ILE A 146 11.98 1.79 -5.06
C ILE A 146 10.53 1.60 -5.53
N ASN A 147 9.56 1.52 -4.62
CA ASN A 147 8.16 1.39 -4.96
C ASN A 147 7.70 2.55 -5.86
N PHE A 148 7.90 3.80 -5.42
CA PHE A 148 7.53 4.98 -6.20
C PHE A 148 8.29 5.08 -7.51
N GLN A 149 9.60 4.81 -7.51
CA GLN A 149 10.44 4.83 -8.72
C GLN A 149 9.90 3.85 -9.77
N LEU A 150 9.56 2.62 -9.37
CA LEU A 150 9.03 1.62 -10.29
C LEU A 150 7.57 1.91 -10.69
N ILE A 151 6.76 2.54 -9.84
CA ILE A 151 5.42 3.01 -10.23
C ILE A 151 5.52 4.06 -11.35
N TYR A 152 6.35 5.09 -11.18
CA TYR A 152 6.54 6.14 -12.21
C TYR A 152 7.09 5.55 -13.50
N HIS A 153 8.12 4.73 -13.42
CA HIS A 153 8.68 4.04 -14.57
C HIS A 153 7.64 3.13 -15.26
N GLY A 154 6.83 2.44 -14.48
CA GLY A 154 5.80 1.54 -14.97
C GLY A 154 4.60 2.22 -15.61
N ARG A 155 4.33 3.47 -15.25
CA ARG A 155 3.27 4.29 -15.86
C ARG A 155 3.73 4.97 -17.16
N SER A 156 4.99 5.39 -17.24
CA SER A 156 5.52 6.15 -18.37
C SER A 156 6.21 5.29 -19.43
N ILE A 157 7.08 4.38 -19.05
CA ILE A 157 7.97 3.62 -19.94
C ILE A 157 7.63 2.12 -19.94
N CYS A 158 7.77 1.43 -18.80
CA CYS A 158 7.59 -0.01 -18.71
C CYS A 158 6.13 -0.39 -18.44
N THR A 159 5.23 0.00 -19.35
CA THR A 159 3.79 -0.26 -19.20
C THR A 159 3.47 -1.76 -19.30
N ALA A 160 2.30 -2.17 -18.77
CA ALA A 160 1.92 -3.58 -18.75
C ALA A 160 1.74 -4.17 -20.15
N ARG A 161 1.04 -3.44 -21.04
CA ARG A 161 0.67 -3.94 -22.37
C ARG A 161 1.73 -3.66 -23.43
N LYS A 162 2.35 -2.46 -23.41
CA LYS A 162 3.29 -2.02 -24.44
C LYS A 162 4.45 -1.26 -23.78
N ALA A 163 5.51 -1.99 -23.41
CA ALA A 163 6.71 -1.38 -22.86
C ALA A 163 7.49 -0.66 -23.97
N LYS A 164 7.91 0.58 -23.67
CA LYS A 164 8.71 1.42 -24.59
C LYS A 164 10.21 1.15 -24.37
N CYS A 165 10.65 -0.06 -24.73
CA CYS A 165 12.03 -0.49 -24.43
C CYS A 165 13.11 0.35 -25.12
N SER A 166 12.83 0.87 -26.32
CA SER A 166 13.74 1.75 -27.07
C SER A 166 13.98 3.11 -26.40
N GLU A 167 13.00 3.60 -25.60
CA GLU A 167 13.07 4.86 -24.86
C GLU A 167 13.54 4.64 -23.39
N CYS A 168 13.83 3.39 -23.00
CA CYS A 168 14.09 3.04 -21.62
C CYS A 168 15.55 3.25 -21.22
N GLY A 169 15.81 4.15 -20.26
CA GLY A 169 17.16 4.38 -19.74
C GLY A 169 17.79 3.17 -19.01
N LEU A 170 16.97 2.15 -18.67
CA LEU A 170 17.46 0.91 -18.06
C LEU A 170 17.73 -0.19 -19.09
N GLN A 171 17.64 0.10 -20.39
CA GLN A 171 17.70 -0.92 -21.45
C GLN A 171 19.00 -1.76 -21.43
N ALA A 172 20.13 -1.14 -21.10
CA ALA A 172 21.43 -1.80 -21.06
C ALA A 172 21.56 -2.86 -19.95
N TRP A 173 20.82 -2.66 -18.84
CA TRP A 173 20.86 -3.53 -17.65
C TRP A 173 19.62 -4.41 -17.50
N CYS A 174 18.66 -4.30 -18.43
CA CYS A 174 17.40 -5.01 -18.36
C CYS A 174 17.50 -6.37 -19.07
N GLU A 175 17.16 -7.47 -18.38
CA GLU A 175 17.07 -8.80 -19.00
C GLU A 175 15.94 -8.92 -20.02
N LYS A 176 15.08 -7.90 -20.13
CA LYS A 176 13.97 -7.82 -21.09
C LYS A 176 13.04 -9.03 -21.04
N ARG A 177 12.79 -9.55 -19.85
CA ARG A 177 11.80 -10.62 -19.63
C ARG A 177 10.38 -10.08 -19.86
N VAL A 178 10.13 -9.55 -21.04
CA VAL A 178 8.80 -9.14 -21.46
C VAL A 178 8.12 -10.40 -21.94
N GLU A 179 7.04 -10.82 -21.28
CA GLU A 179 6.23 -11.94 -21.77
C GLU A 179 5.86 -11.67 -23.24
N LYS A 180 6.38 -12.48 -24.14
CA LYS A 180 5.85 -12.55 -25.49
C LYS A 180 4.43 -13.07 -25.34
N LYS A 181 3.42 -12.20 -25.49
CA LYS A 181 2.07 -12.68 -25.76
C LYS A 181 2.21 -13.59 -26.98
N GLN A 182 1.99 -14.87 -26.77
CA GLN A 182 1.80 -15.80 -27.89
C GLN A 182 0.66 -15.21 -28.71
N ALA A 183 0.97 -14.93 -29.96
CA ALA A 183 0.02 -14.46 -30.96
C ALA A 183 -1.05 -15.55 -31.24
#